data_fd763868230849afe43289a5b9964c81
#
_entry.id   fd763868230849afe43289a5b9964c81
#
_cell.length_a   1.000
_cell.length_b   1.000
_cell.length_c   1.000
_cell.angle_alpha   90.00
_cell.angle_beta   90.00
_cell.angle_gamma   90.00
#
_symmetry.space_group_name_H-M   'P 1'
#
loop_
_entity.id
_entity.type
_entity.pdbx_description
1 polymer ?
#
loop_
_entity_poly.entity_id
_entity_poly.type
_entity_poly.pdbx_seq_one_letter_code
_entity_poly.pdbx_strand_id
1 'polypeptide(L)'
;MNFIETARFRRAYKTLPEDAKLRVKDTLRKLDENFRHPSLQVKKIKGTKDIWEARVSLDYRMTFQVVRNYFILRNVGHHDPTLRNP
;
A
#
# COMPACT_ATOMS: atom_id res chain seq x y z
N MET A 1 5.17 -13.60 4.05
CA MET A 1 5.19 -12.44 4.95
C MET A 1 3.77 -12.12 5.39
N ASN A 2 3.58 -11.63 6.60
CA ASN A 2 2.25 -11.38 7.15
C ASN A 2 1.83 -9.93 6.97
N PHE A 3 0.55 -9.72 6.68
CA PHE A 3 -0.01 -8.38 6.57
C PHE A 3 -0.82 -8.06 7.83
N ILE A 4 -0.64 -6.84 8.33
CA ILE A 4 -1.46 -6.31 9.43
C ILE A 4 -2.17 -5.07 8.86
N GLU A 5 -3.49 -5.10 8.85
CA GLU A 5 -4.29 -3.97 8.41
C GLU A 5 -4.58 -3.04 9.59
N THR A 6 -4.20 -1.77 9.47
CA THR A 6 -4.63 -0.78 10.44
C THR A 6 -6.12 -0.50 10.25
N ALA A 7 -6.78 0.03 11.27
CA ALA A 7 -8.19 0.43 11.16
C ALA A 7 -8.37 1.48 10.05
N ARG A 8 -7.40 2.39 9.93
CA ARG A 8 -7.40 3.43 8.89
C ARG A 8 -7.34 2.81 7.50
N PHE A 9 -6.47 1.82 7.30
CA PHE A 9 -6.36 1.12 6.01
C PHE A 9 -7.68 0.44 5.65
N ARG A 10 -8.29 -0.26 6.61
CA ARG A 10 -9.57 -0.94 6.36
C ARG A 10 -10.67 0.03 5.97
N ARG A 11 -10.75 1.19 6.64
CA ARG A 11 -11.74 2.22 6.29
C ARG A 11 -11.51 2.75 4.89
N ALA A 12 -10.26 3.06 4.55
CA ALA A 12 -9.92 3.55 3.22
C ALA A 12 -10.23 2.50 2.14
N TYR A 13 -9.88 1.25 2.38
CA TYR A 13 -10.12 0.16 1.45
C TYR A 13 -11.62 0.01 1.14
N LYS A 14 -12.47 0.09 2.17
CA LYS A 14 -13.92 -0.07 2.00
C LYS A 14 -14.54 0.97 1.06
N THR A 15 -13.94 2.15 0.96
CA THR A 15 -14.46 3.22 0.11
C THR A 15 -14.02 3.09 -1.35
N LEU A 16 -13.12 2.16 -1.67
CA LEU A 16 -12.62 2.00 -3.03
C LEU A 16 -13.67 1.36 -3.94
N PRO A 17 -13.66 1.72 -5.24
CA PRO A 17 -14.43 0.98 -6.23
C PRO A 17 -13.98 -0.48 -6.31
N GLU A 18 -14.86 -1.36 -6.79
CA GLU A 18 -14.55 -2.80 -6.82
C GLU A 18 -13.31 -3.14 -7.65
N ASP A 19 -13.11 -2.48 -8.78
CA ASP A 19 -11.92 -2.70 -9.60
C ASP A 19 -10.64 -2.29 -8.87
N ALA A 20 -10.69 -1.18 -8.13
CA ALA A 20 -9.55 -0.75 -7.31
C ALA A 20 -9.26 -1.73 -6.19
N LYS A 21 -10.30 -2.28 -5.54
CA LYS A 21 -10.13 -3.31 -4.51
C LYS A 21 -9.43 -4.54 -5.07
N LEU A 22 -9.79 -4.98 -6.26
CA LEU A 22 -9.14 -6.12 -6.90
C LEU A 22 -7.68 -5.84 -7.17
N ARG A 23 -7.36 -4.62 -7.59
CA ARG A 23 -5.96 -4.22 -7.83
C ARG A 23 -5.16 -4.18 -6.54
N VAL A 24 -5.77 -3.76 -5.43
CA VAL A 24 -5.11 -3.80 -4.12
C VAL A 24 -4.77 -5.23 -3.75
N LYS A 25 -5.70 -6.15 -3.92
CA LYS A 25 -5.45 -7.58 -3.65
C LYS A 25 -4.30 -8.13 -4.48
N ASP A 26 -4.23 -7.77 -5.76
CA ASP A 26 -3.14 -8.17 -6.63
C ASP A 26 -1.80 -7.57 -6.17
N THR A 27 -1.82 -6.31 -5.74
CA THR A 27 -0.64 -5.64 -5.21
C THR A 27 -0.11 -6.35 -3.96
N LEU A 28 -1.01 -6.72 -3.05
CA LEU A 28 -0.63 -7.46 -1.85
C LEU A 28 -0.02 -8.81 -2.18
N ARG A 29 -0.58 -9.52 -3.14
CA ARG A 29 -0.04 -10.80 -3.61
C ARG A 29 1.37 -10.61 -4.16
N LYS A 30 1.60 -9.59 -4.97
CA LYS A 30 2.91 -9.29 -5.53
C LYS A 30 3.92 -8.90 -4.44
N LEU A 31 3.50 -8.11 -3.46
CA LEU A 31 4.36 -7.75 -2.33
C LEU A 31 4.83 -9.00 -1.57
N ASP A 32 3.92 -9.94 -1.37
CA ASP A 32 4.22 -11.17 -0.66
C ASP A 32 5.21 -12.04 -1.45
N GLU A 33 5.04 -12.12 -2.76
CA GLU A 33 5.90 -12.92 -3.63
C GLU A 33 7.26 -12.27 -3.87
N ASN A 34 7.27 -10.98 -4.17
CA ASN A 34 8.48 -10.25 -4.51
C ASN A 34 8.30 -8.75 -4.23
N PHE A 35 8.79 -8.33 -3.09
CA PHE A 35 8.80 -6.93 -2.65
C PHE A 35 9.36 -5.98 -3.72
N ARG A 36 10.28 -6.46 -4.54
CA ARG A 36 10.94 -5.64 -5.57
C ARG A 36 10.35 -5.83 -6.96
N HIS A 37 9.15 -6.39 -7.05
CA HIS A 37 8.48 -6.53 -8.34
C HIS A 37 8.37 -5.17 -9.04
N PRO A 38 8.85 -5.03 -10.30
CA PRO A 38 8.93 -3.72 -10.95
C PRO A 38 7.62 -2.96 -11.04
N SER A 39 6.50 -3.66 -11.23
CA SER A 39 5.19 -3.01 -11.35
C SER A 39 4.75 -2.31 -10.08
N LEU A 40 5.29 -2.69 -8.93
CA LEU A 40 4.93 -2.10 -7.62
C LEU A 40 5.58 -0.75 -7.40
N GLN A 41 6.72 -0.49 -8.03
CA GLN A 41 7.48 0.74 -7.85
C GLN A 41 7.62 1.11 -6.37
N VAL A 42 7.97 0.13 -5.54
CA VAL A 42 8.12 0.33 -4.11
C VAL A 42 9.25 1.30 -3.83
N LYS A 43 8.96 2.32 -3.04
CA LYS A 43 9.98 3.25 -2.59
C LYS A 43 9.61 3.87 -1.26
N LYS A 44 10.63 4.32 -0.54
CA LYS A 44 10.46 5.01 0.73
C LYS A 44 9.94 6.43 0.48
N ILE A 45 8.99 6.86 1.28
CA ILE A 45 8.43 8.21 1.16
C ILE A 45 9.35 9.19 1.90
N LYS A 46 9.83 10.21 1.18
CA LYS A 46 10.70 11.24 1.75
C LYS A 46 9.99 11.97 2.88
N GLY A 47 10.77 12.31 3.91
CA GLY A 47 10.24 13.05 5.07
C GLY A 47 9.46 12.19 6.05
N THR A 48 9.38 10.89 5.82
CA THR A 48 8.73 9.96 6.74
C THR A 48 9.76 9.03 7.37
N LYS A 49 9.40 8.47 8.53
CA LYS A 49 10.22 7.47 9.19
C LYS A 49 9.71 6.08 8.80
N ASP A 50 10.43 5.45 7.87
CA ASP A 50 10.17 4.07 7.46
C ASP A 50 8.79 3.79 6.87
N ILE A 51 8.20 4.79 6.20
CA ILE A 51 6.96 4.57 5.46
C ILE A 51 7.29 4.41 3.99
N TRP A 52 6.72 3.37 3.39
CA TRP A 52 6.92 2.99 2.00
C TRP A 52 5.64 3.15 1.22
N GLU A 53 5.76 3.38 -0.08
CA GLU A 53 4.63 3.36 -0.99
C GLU A 53 4.77 2.24 -2.00
N ALA A 54 3.63 1.72 -2.44
CA ALA A 54 3.55 0.79 -3.55
C ALA A 54 2.48 1.28 -4.52
N ARG A 55 2.77 1.14 -5.82
CA ARG A 55 1.82 1.48 -6.87
C ARG A 55 0.77 0.38 -6.98
N VAL A 56 -0.49 0.75 -6.83
CA VAL A 56 -1.63 -0.14 -7.03
C VAL A 56 -2.08 -0.06 -8.50
N SER A 57 -2.20 1.16 -9.01
CA SER A 57 -2.52 1.44 -10.41
C SER A 57 -2.00 2.84 -10.71
N LEU A 58 -2.27 3.35 -11.91
CA LEU A 58 -1.87 4.70 -12.27
C LEU A 58 -2.33 5.74 -11.25
N ASP A 59 -3.58 5.62 -10.79
CA ASP A 59 -4.21 6.61 -9.92
C ASP A 59 -4.16 6.26 -8.43
N TYR A 60 -3.85 5.02 -8.09
CA TYR A 60 -3.92 4.54 -6.70
C TYR A 60 -2.57 4.15 -6.17
N ARG A 61 -2.37 4.47 -4.89
CA ARG A 61 -1.18 4.10 -4.13
C ARG A 61 -1.60 3.49 -2.81
N MET A 62 -0.74 2.65 -2.24
CA MET A 62 -0.90 2.23 -0.86
C MET A 62 0.39 2.47 -0.10
N THR A 63 0.27 2.66 1.21
CA THR A 63 1.41 2.93 2.09
C THR A 63 1.51 1.87 3.15
N PHE A 64 2.73 1.56 3.56
CA PHE A 64 2.98 0.51 4.52
C PHE A 64 4.31 0.70 5.22
N GLN A 65 4.48 0.01 6.33
CA GLN A 65 5.74 -0.11 7.03
C GLN A 65 6.12 -1.58 7.09
N VAL A 66 7.43 -1.84 7.12
CA VAL A 66 7.94 -3.20 7.28
C VAL A 66 8.53 -3.30 8.68
N VAL A 67 7.96 -4.18 9.49
CA VAL A 67 8.43 -4.42 10.86
C VAL A 67 8.63 -5.93 11.01
N ARG A 68 9.87 -6.35 11.10
CA ARG A 68 10.23 -7.78 11.17
C ARG A 68 9.66 -8.51 9.95
N ASN A 69 8.75 -9.47 10.18
CA ASN A 69 8.10 -10.25 9.11
C ASN A 69 6.71 -9.72 8.76
N TYR A 70 6.40 -8.47 9.13
CA TYR A 70 5.07 -7.92 8.93
C TYR A 70 5.11 -6.71 8.01
N PHE A 71 4.13 -6.66 7.12
CA PHE A 71 3.76 -5.45 6.41
C PHE A 71 2.60 -4.81 7.17
N ILE A 72 2.83 -3.63 7.72
CA ILE A 72 1.79 -2.87 8.42
C ILE A 72 1.15 -1.95 7.38
N LEU A 73 -0.07 -2.27 6.96
CA LEU A 73 -0.78 -1.51 5.92
C LEU A 73 -1.39 -0.26 6.54
N ARG A 74 -1.01 0.91 6.04
CA ARG A 74 -1.34 2.19 6.67
C ARG A 74 -2.47 2.93 5.99
N ASN A 75 -2.39 3.10 4.67
CA ASN A 75 -3.39 3.84 3.90
C ASN A 75 -3.44 3.31 2.46
N VAL A 76 -4.55 3.59 1.78
CA VAL A 76 -4.72 3.26 0.37
C VAL A 76 -5.74 4.22 -0.22
N GLY A 77 -5.51 4.69 -1.45
CA GLY A 77 -6.41 5.60 -2.11
C GLY A 77 -5.73 6.28 -3.30
N HIS A 78 -6.32 7.39 -3.73
CA HIS A 78 -5.77 8.17 -4.82
C HIS A 78 -4.37 8.66 -4.49
N HIS A 79 -3.54 8.80 -5.52
CA HIS A 79 -2.12 9.14 -5.43
C HIS A 79 -1.84 10.32 -4.49
N ASP A 80 -2.41 11.49 -4.80
CA ASP A 80 -2.06 12.70 -4.05
C ASP A 80 -2.49 12.69 -2.59
N PRO A 81 -3.77 12.47 -2.26
CA PRO A 81 -4.16 12.49 -0.85
C PRO A 81 -3.50 11.37 -0.04
N THR A 82 -3.28 10.20 -0.65
CA THR A 82 -2.66 9.08 0.05
C THR A 82 -1.20 9.38 0.39
N LEU A 83 -0.45 9.98 -0.54
CA LEU A 83 0.95 10.30 -0.30
C LEU A 83 1.14 11.54 0.59
N ARG A 84 0.13 12.40 0.70
CA ARG A 84 0.16 13.52 1.67
C ARG A 84 -0.15 13.06 3.09
N ASN A 85 -0.88 11.96 3.24
CA ASN A 85 -1.26 11.41 4.54
C ASN A 85 -0.93 9.91 4.61
N PRO A 86 0.34 9.60 4.46
CA PRO A 86 0.72 8.19 4.38
C PRO A 86 0.57 7.47 5.71
#